data_4b14e55493b82a31e48d042c5252bee8
#
_entry.id   4b14e55493b82a31e48d042c5252bee8
#
_cell.length_a   1.000
_cell.length_b   1.000
_cell.length_c   1.000
_cell.angle_alpha   90.00
_cell.angle_beta   90.00
_cell.angle_gamma   90.00
#
_symmetry.space_group_name_H-M   'P 1'
#
loop_
_entity.id
_entity.type
_entity.pdbx_description
1 polymer ?
#
loop_
_entity_poly.entity_id
_entity_poly.type
_entity_poly.pdbx_seq_one_letter_code
_entity_poly.pdbx_strand_id
1 'polypeptide(L)'
;FLDYKAANHPDVSYIMEEFVHAEVNSYDAIIDASGNPIFEAGNVSPVSIMDIVNNDDNSIYYLIKDLPEDTRAAGRAAVKSFGVKSRFVHFEFFRMTEDQASMGKKGQIVALEVNMRPCGGFTPEMINFARSTNVYKIWADMIAFGGTDMPVGEHYYCPFAGRRDGKNFVYSHEQIMQKYQKNMKMVDRIPDALSGAMGNQM
;
A
#
# COMPACT_ATOMS: atom_id res chain seq x y z
N PHE A 1 -2.62 -14.81 -27.50
CA PHE A 1 -2.67 -13.45 -26.99
C PHE A 1 -1.31 -12.74 -27.16
N LEU A 2 -0.21 -13.27 -26.63
CA LEU A 2 1.12 -12.65 -26.74
C LEU A 2 1.58 -12.45 -28.18
N ASP A 3 1.38 -13.45 -29.05
CA ASP A 3 1.70 -13.34 -30.49
C ASP A 3 0.90 -12.23 -31.17
N TYR A 4 -0.40 -12.11 -30.85
CA TYR A 4 -1.24 -11.02 -31.34
C TYR A 4 -0.71 -9.64 -30.89
N LYS A 5 -0.35 -9.51 -29.62
CA LYS A 5 0.18 -8.26 -29.06
C LYS A 5 1.53 -7.90 -29.67
N ALA A 6 2.43 -8.86 -29.83
CA ALA A 6 3.74 -8.64 -30.45
C ALA A 6 3.61 -8.18 -31.93
N ALA A 7 2.63 -8.72 -32.67
CA ALA A 7 2.38 -8.33 -34.05
C ALA A 7 1.75 -6.95 -34.21
N ASN A 8 0.86 -6.55 -33.26
CA ASN A 8 0.09 -5.30 -33.38
C ASN A 8 0.66 -4.14 -32.52
N HIS A 9 1.52 -4.45 -31.55
CA HIS A 9 2.17 -3.48 -30.68
C HIS A 9 3.63 -3.86 -30.42
N PRO A 10 4.50 -3.85 -31.45
CA PRO A 10 5.87 -4.36 -31.38
C PRO A 10 6.76 -3.57 -30.40
N ASP A 11 6.42 -2.32 -30.12
CA ASP A 11 7.19 -1.45 -29.21
C ASP A 11 6.81 -1.61 -27.73
N VAL A 12 5.88 -2.53 -27.42
CA VAL A 12 5.40 -2.77 -26.05
C VAL A 12 5.75 -4.19 -25.62
N SER A 13 6.46 -4.31 -24.51
CA SER A 13 6.72 -5.60 -23.86
C SER A 13 5.52 -6.01 -23.01
N TYR A 14 5.11 -7.27 -23.14
CA TYR A 14 4.01 -7.86 -22.39
C TYR A 14 4.51 -9.05 -21.58
N ILE A 15 4.00 -9.18 -20.37
CA ILE A 15 4.09 -10.42 -19.61
C ILE A 15 2.69 -10.99 -19.41
N MET A 16 2.60 -12.27 -19.14
CA MET A 16 1.36 -12.95 -18.81
C MET A 16 1.59 -13.79 -17.56
N GLU A 17 0.80 -13.50 -16.55
CA GLU A 17 0.88 -14.16 -15.25
C GLU A 17 -0.48 -14.72 -14.88
N GLU A 18 -0.51 -15.66 -13.94
CA GLU A 18 -1.76 -16.21 -13.44
C GLU A 18 -2.54 -15.13 -12.68
N PHE A 19 -3.84 -15.04 -12.94
CA PHE A 19 -4.71 -14.16 -12.18
C PHE A 19 -4.95 -14.75 -10.78
N VAL A 20 -4.72 -13.95 -9.75
CA VAL A 20 -4.81 -14.37 -8.35
C VAL A 20 -6.06 -13.80 -7.69
N HIS A 21 -6.90 -14.64 -7.12
CA HIS A 21 -8.08 -14.25 -6.35
C HIS A 21 -7.68 -13.89 -4.93
N ALA A 22 -7.38 -12.62 -4.67
CA ALA A 22 -6.78 -12.19 -3.42
C ALA A 22 -7.06 -10.72 -3.09
N GLU A 23 -6.84 -10.34 -1.84
CA GLU A 23 -6.70 -8.96 -1.40
C GLU A 23 -5.21 -8.59 -1.34
N VAL A 24 -4.88 -7.34 -1.70
CA VAL A 24 -3.51 -6.85 -1.58
C VAL A 24 -3.26 -6.39 -0.15
N ASN A 25 -2.18 -6.90 0.43
CA ASN A 25 -1.67 -6.53 1.74
C ASN A 25 -0.24 -6.03 1.60
N SER A 26 0.14 -4.95 2.27
CA SER A 26 1.52 -4.48 2.24
C SER A 26 2.31 -4.83 3.50
N TYR A 27 3.63 -4.86 3.32
CA TYR A 27 4.63 -4.76 4.37
C TYR A 27 5.49 -3.54 4.09
N ASP A 28 5.33 -2.52 4.93
CA ASP A 28 6.04 -1.25 4.86
C ASP A 28 7.04 -1.18 6.00
N ALA A 29 8.34 -1.10 5.70
CA ALA A 29 9.35 -1.16 6.74
C ALA A 29 10.57 -0.27 6.47
N ILE A 30 11.20 0.18 7.54
CA ILE A 30 12.50 0.84 7.51
C ILE A 30 13.55 -0.13 8.05
N ILE A 31 14.52 -0.46 7.21
CA ILE A 31 15.53 -1.50 7.45
C ILE A 31 16.86 -0.83 7.73
N ASP A 32 17.51 -1.22 8.82
CA ASP A 32 18.83 -0.70 9.23
C ASP A 32 19.99 -1.23 8.36
N ALA A 33 21.21 -0.79 8.66
CA ALA A 33 22.41 -1.23 7.98
C ALA A 33 22.76 -2.73 8.19
N SER A 34 22.19 -3.34 9.23
CA SER A 34 22.37 -4.78 9.53
C SER A 34 21.29 -5.65 8.86
N GLY A 35 20.27 -5.04 8.26
CA GLY A 35 19.16 -5.74 7.65
C GLY A 35 17.99 -6.03 8.62
N ASN A 36 17.96 -5.36 9.77
CA ASN A 36 16.89 -5.50 10.74
C ASN A 36 15.83 -4.41 10.53
N PRO A 37 14.53 -4.73 10.63
CA PRO A 37 13.48 -3.73 10.61
C PRO A 37 13.49 -2.95 11.93
N ILE A 38 13.61 -1.63 11.86
CA ILE A 38 13.49 -0.71 12.98
C ILE A 38 12.09 -0.08 13.06
N PHE A 39 11.31 -0.19 11.99
CA PHE A 39 9.91 0.20 11.91
C PHE A 39 9.17 -0.73 10.96
N GLU A 40 7.93 -1.09 11.30
CA GLU A 40 7.07 -1.93 10.48
C GLU A 40 5.60 -1.45 10.54
N ALA A 41 4.96 -1.43 9.39
CA ALA A 41 3.54 -1.16 9.22
C ALA A 41 2.98 -1.97 8.05
N GLY A 42 1.70 -1.84 7.78
CA GLY A 42 1.08 -2.44 6.60
C GLY A 42 -0.29 -1.85 6.34
N ASN A 43 -0.72 -1.99 5.11
CA ASN A 43 -2.05 -1.62 4.65
C ASN A 43 -2.76 -2.78 3.96
N VAL A 44 -4.06 -2.63 3.77
CA VAL A 44 -4.91 -3.55 3.02
C VAL A 44 -5.64 -2.76 1.96
N SER A 45 -5.60 -3.26 0.72
CA SER A 45 -6.38 -2.77 -0.40
C SER A 45 -7.43 -3.84 -0.76
N PRO A 46 -8.69 -3.68 -0.33
CA PRO A 46 -9.73 -4.68 -0.58
C PRO A 46 -10.17 -4.73 -2.05
N VAL A 47 -9.87 -3.70 -2.81
CA VAL A 47 -10.14 -3.61 -4.26
C VAL A 47 -8.81 -3.42 -4.98
N SER A 48 -8.63 -4.16 -6.08
CA SER A 48 -7.40 -4.04 -6.86
C SER A 48 -7.30 -2.66 -7.53
N ILE A 49 -6.10 -2.10 -7.58
CA ILE A 49 -5.83 -0.85 -8.30
C ILE A 49 -6.22 -0.98 -9.78
N MET A 50 -6.02 -2.15 -10.37
CA MET A 50 -6.40 -2.42 -11.76
C MET A 50 -7.91 -2.31 -11.97
N ASP A 51 -8.73 -2.85 -11.05
CA ASP A 51 -10.18 -2.72 -11.11
C ASP A 51 -10.62 -1.27 -10.94
N ILE A 52 -10.00 -0.54 -9.99
CA ILE A 52 -10.26 0.89 -9.77
C ILE A 52 -10.01 1.69 -11.05
N VAL A 53 -8.88 1.46 -11.72
CA VAL A 53 -8.51 2.17 -12.95
C VAL A 53 -9.40 1.76 -14.13
N ASN A 54 -9.63 0.46 -14.33
CA ASN A 54 -10.40 -0.05 -15.47
C ASN A 54 -11.90 0.32 -15.40
N ASN A 55 -12.45 0.37 -14.19
CA ASN A 55 -13.87 0.66 -13.97
C ASN A 55 -14.11 2.11 -13.59
N ASP A 56 -13.07 2.93 -13.52
CA ASP A 56 -13.13 4.30 -12.99
C ASP A 56 -13.78 4.35 -11.59
N ASP A 57 -13.45 3.39 -10.72
CA ASP A 57 -14.03 3.27 -9.40
C ASP A 57 -13.36 4.17 -8.37
N ASN A 58 -14.03 4.34 -7.22
CA ASN A 58 -13.46 5.04 -6.08
C ASN A 58 -12.35 4.21 -5.44
N SER A 59 -11.27 4.88 -5.06
CA SER A 59 -10.16 4.21 -4.38
C SER A 59 -10.40 4.13 -2.88
N ILE A 60 -10.18 2.95 -2.31
CA ILE A 60 -10.19 2.74 -0.87
C ILE A 60 -9.08 1.77 -0.47
N TYR A 61 -8.30 2.15 0.52
CA TYR A 61 -7.37 1.27 1.24
C TYR A 61 -7.19 1.79 2.66
N TYR A 62 -6.60 1.01 3.54
CA TYR A 62 -6.43 1.46 4.92
C TYR A 62 -5.20 0.85 5.58
N LEU A 63 -4.53 1.67 6.39
CA LEU A 63 -3.51 1.21 7.32
C LEU A 63 -4.18 0.38 8.41
N ILE A 64 -3.65 -0.81 8.66
CA ILE A 64 -4.13 -1.70 9.73
C ILE A 64 -3.45 -1.36 11.05
N LYS A 65 -4.21 -1.50 12.13
CA LYS A 65 -3.72 -1.22 13.48
C LYS A 65 -2.54 -2.12 13.86
N ASP A 66 -2.67 -3.41 13.61
CA ASP A 66 -1.66 -4.41 13.95
C ASP A 66 -1.29 -5.22 12.71
N LEU A 67 0.00 -5.28 12.40
CA LEU A 67 0.50 -6.04 11.26
C LEU A 67 0.37 -7.54 11.57
N PRO A 68 -0.37 -8.33 10.75
CA PRO A 68 -0.50 -9.77 10.96
C PRO A 68 0.87 -10.46 10.95
N GLU A 69 1.04 -11.46 11.80
CA GLU A 69 2.33 -12.12 11.97
C GLU A 69 2.79 -12.86 10.70
N ASP A 70 1.88 -13.42 9.93
CA ASP A 70 2.18 -14.03 8.64
C ASP A 70 2.70 -13.04 7.60
N THR A 71 2.08 -11.84 7.52
CA THR A 71 2.55 -10.74 6.65
C THR A 71 3.91 -10.22 7.13
N ARG A 72 4.09 -10.07 8.43
CA ARG A 72 5.37 -9.69 9.03
C ARG A 72 6.47 -10.71 8.70
N ALA A 73 6.18 -12.00 8.87
CA ALA A 73 7.12 -13.08 8.58
C ALA A 73 7.49 -13.11 7.09
N ALA A 74 6.50 -12.96 6.19
CA ALA A 74 6.74 -12.89 4.75
C ALA A 74 7.59 -11.66 4.37
N GLY A 75 7.27 -10.47 4.92
CA GLY A 75 8.04 -9.25 4.69
C GLY A 75 9.48 -9.37 5.15
N ARG A 76 9.72 -9.88 6.36
CA ARG A 76 11.08 -10.10 6.87
C ARG A 76 11.84 -11.16 6.07
N ALA A 77 11.17 -12.20 5.59
CA ALA A 77 11.78 -13.18 4.70
C ALA A 77 12.20 -12.55 3.37
N ALA A 78 11.38 -11.69 2.79
CA ALA A 78 11.71 -10.92 1.59
C ALA A 78 12.90 -9.98 1.84
N VAL A 79 12.90 -9.20 2.95
CA VAL A 79 14.05 -8.36 3.35
C VAL A 79 15.35 -9.17 3.36
N LYS A 80 15.34 -10.35 3.97
CA LYS A 80 16.50 -11.24 4.03
C LYS A 80 16.90 -11.76 2.66
N SER A 81 15.94 -12.23 1.87
CA SER A 81 16.20 -12.84 0.56
C SER A 81 16.78 -11.86 -0.46
N PHE A 82 16.35 -10.61 -0.40
CA PHE A 82 16.85 -9.53 -1.25
C PHE A 82 18.07 -8.80 -0.66
N GLY A 83 18.53 -9.19 0.52
CA GLY A 83 19.71 -8.57 1.17
C GLY A 83 19.52 -7.08 1.47
N VAL A 84 18.29 -6.67 1.82
CA VAL A 84 17.92 -5.27 2.02
C VAL A 84 18.66 -4.68 3.22
N LYS A 85 19.26 -3.49 3.02
CA LYS A 85 19.97 -2.74 4.07
C LYS A 85 19.78 -1.24 3.86
N SER A 86 19.75 -0.49 4.95
CA SER A 86 19.67 0.98 4.97
C SER A 86 18.61 1.54 4.02
N ARG A 87 17.38 1.03 4.11
CA ARG A 87 16.33 1.35 3.13
C ARG A 87 14.93 1.35 3.72
N PHE A 88 14.09 2.22 3.19
CA PHE A 88 12.64 2.08 3.29
C PHE A 88 12.17 1.12 2.18
N VAL A 89 11.29 0.18 2.52
CA VAL A 89 10.70 -0.79 1.58
C VAL A 89 9.19 -0.78 1.65
N HIS A 90 8.58 -1.06 0.51
CA HIS A 90 7.16 -1.31 0.35
C HIS A 90 7.00 -2.61 -0.43
N PHE A 91 6.65 -3.69 0.25
CA PHE A 91 6.42 -4.99 -0.35
C PHE A 91 4.93 -5.28 -0.38
N GLU A 92 4.46 -5.82 -1.48
CA GLU A 92 3.08 -6.22 -1.63
C GLU A 92 2.93 -7.73 -1.67
N PHE A 93 1.89 -8.19 -1.03
CA PHE A 93 1.52 -9.60 -0.93
C PHE A 93 0.04 -9.76 -1.23
N PHE A 94 -0.30 -10.84 -1.90
CA PHE A 94 -1.65 -11.33 -2.01
C PHE A 94 -2.01 -12.14 -0.76
N ARG A 95 -3.16 -11.81 -0.14
CA ARG A 95 -3.82 -12.70 0.80
C ARG A 95 -4.96 -13.39 0.06
N MET A 96 -4.83 -14.69 -0.16
CA MET A 96 -5.78 -15.48 -0.93
C MET A 96 -7.19 -15.40 -0.34
N THR A 97 -8.19 -15.07 -1.17
CA THR A 97 -9.60 -15.03 -0.76
C THR A 97 -10.32 -16.36 -0.95
N GLU A 98 -9.74 -17.25 -1.78
CA GLU A 98 -10.23 -18.60 -2.03
C GLU A 98 -9.07 -19.58 -2.30
N ASP A 99 -9.35 -20.85 -2.37
CA ASP A 99 -8.38 -21.88 -2.77
C ASP A 99 -8.12 -21.79 -4.28
N GLN A 100 -6.87 -21.73 -4.67
CA GLN A 100 -6.43 -21.74 -6.07
C GLN A 100 -5.28 -22.73 -6.22
N ALA A 101 -5.51 -23.81 -6.98
CA ALA A 101 -4.65 -24.99 -6.96
C ALA A 101 -3.17 -24.72 -7.28
N SER A 102 -2.89 -23.76 -8.17
CA SER A 102 -1.54 -23.37 -8.59
C SER A 102 -0.86 -22.36 -7.64
N MET A 103 -1.64 -21.65 -6.80
CA MET A 103 -1.15 -20.55 -6.00
C MET A 103 -1.15 -20.82 -4.49
N GLY A 104 -2.24 -21.39 -3.97
CA GLY A 104 -2.33 -21.66 -2.54
C GLY A 104 -3.76 -21.79 -2.01
N LYS A 105 -3.87 -21.82 -0.70
CA LYS A 105 -5.14 -21.93 0.02
C LYS A 105 -5.65 -20.58 0.49
N LYS A 106 -6.96 -20.47 0.67
CA LYS A 106 -7.58 -19.29 1.28
C LYS A 106 -6.85 -18.87 2.56
N GLY A 107 -6.54 -17.58 2.66
CA GLY A 107 -5.83 -16.96 3.77
C GLY A 107 -4.30 -17.01 3.67
N GLN A 108 -3.72 -17.81 2.78
CA GLN A 108 -2.27 -17.81 2.58
C GLN A 108 -1.76 -16.50 1.97
N ILE A 109 -0.52 -16.16 2.33
CA ILE A 109 0.21 -15.03 1.79
C ILE A 109 1.07 -15.51 0.61
N VAL A 110 0.94 -14.81 -0.53
CA VAL A 110 1.72 -15.04 -1.76
C VAL A 110 2.38 -13.71 -2.14
N ALA A 111 3.65 -13.74 -2.53
CA ALA A 111 4.37 -12.53 -2.92
C ALA A 111 3.79 -11.94 -4.21
N LEU A 112 3.67 -10.62 -4.25
CA LEU A 112 3.22 -9.88 -5.44
C LEU A 112 4.34 -8.99 -5.96
N GLU A 113 4.79 -7.99 -5.19
CA GLU A 113 5.72 -6.98 -5.65
C GLU A 113 6.72 -6.59 -4.57
N VAL A 114 7.95 -6.28 -5.00
CA VAL A 114 9.03 -5.82 -4.13
C VAL A 114 9.48 -4.44 -4.57
N ASN A 115 9.17 -3.42 -3.76
CA ASN A 115 9.56 -2.04 -4.00
C ASN A 115 10.60 -1.58 -2.97
N MET A 116 11.80 -1.26 -3.45
CA MET A 116 12.93 -0.78 -2.62
C MET A 116 12.84 0.74 -2.38
N ARG A 117 11.65 1.21 -2.02
CA ARG A 117 11.30 2.62 -1.77
C ARG A 117 10.12 2.71 -0.81
N PRO A 118 9.80 3.90 -0.24
CA PRO A 118 8.53 4.12 0.43
C PRO A 118 7.34 3.85 -0.50
N CYS A 119 6.20 3.50 0.09
CA CYS A 119 4.93 3.43 -0.63
C CYS A 119 4.58 4.78 -1.27
N GLY A 120 3.74 4.72 -2.29
CA GLY A 120 3.29 5.88 -3.05
C GLY A 120 2.15 6.65 -2.39
N GLY A 121 1.72 7.72 -3.07
CA GLY A 121 0.60 8.54 -2.65
C GLY A 121 0.80 9.16 -1.28
N PHE A 122 -0.26 9.15 -0.48
CA PHE A 122 -0.29 9.67 0.89
C PHE A 122 -0.06 8.59 1.96
N THR A 123 0.37 7.41 1.57
CA THR A 123 0.55 6.27 2.50
C THR A 123 1.57 6.57 3.61
N PRO A 124 2.71 7.26 3.37
CA PRO A 124 3.61 7.64 4.45
C PRO A 124 2.98 8.57 5.49
N GLU A 125 2.15 9.54 5.07
CA GLU A 125 1.36 10.40 5.97
C GLU A 125 0.34 9.58 6.76
N MET A 126 -0.34 8.67 6.09
CA MET A 126 -1.29 7.77 6.75
C MET A 126 -0.59 6.87 7.78
N ILE A 127 0.63 6.40 7.50
CA ILE A 127 1.45 5.67 8.49
C ILE A 127 1.73 6.57 9.69
N ASN A 128 2.08 7.84 9.49
CA ASN A 128 2.32 8.78 10.58
C ASN A 128 1.07 8.93 11.46
N PHE A 129 -0.11 9.07 10.85
CA PHE A 129 -1.38 9.14 11.60
C PHE A 129 -1.71 7.81 12.30
N ALA A 130 -1.53 6.68 11.60
CA ALA A 130 -1.85 5.37 12.13
C ALA A 130 -0.92 4.91 13.26
N ARG A 131 0.30 5.43 13.32
CA ARG A 131 1.34 5.04 14.28
C ARG A 131 1.74 6.14 15.25
N SER A 132 1.08 7.30 15.19
CA SER A 132 1.42 8.47 16.02
C SER A 132 2.93 8.74 16.01
N THR A 133 3.54 8.79 14.84
CA THR A 133 4.99 8.90 14.65
C THR A 133 5.32 9.77 13.42
N ASN A 134 6.59 9.78 13.01
CA ASN A 134 7.05 10.41 11.78
C ASN A 134 8.06 9.49 11.05
N VAL A 135 7.57 8.73 10.05
CA VAL A 135 8.40 7.78 9.32
C VAL A 135 9.50 8.46 8.48
N TYR A 136 9.29 9.71 8.08
CA TYR A 136 10.34 10.47 7.38
C TYR A 136 11.53 10.74 8.30
N LYS A 137 11.25 11.11 9.57
CA LYS A 137 12.29 11.29 10.58
C LYS A 137 12.96 9.96 10.93
N ILE A 138 12.19 8.89 11.13
CA ILE A 138 12.74 7.56 11.38
C ILE A 138 13.70 7.15 10.26
N TRP A 139 13.30 7.36 9.00
CA TRP A 139 14.15 7.02 7.85
C TRP A 139 15.40 7.91 7.77
N ALA A 140 15.24 9.22 7.94
CA ALA A 140 16.37 10.15 7.91
C ALA A 140 17.39 9.85 9.04
N ASP A 141 16.89 9.61 10.26
CA ASP A 141 17.75 9.27 11.42
C ASP A 141 18.49 7.94 11.17
N MET A 142 17.79 6.94 10.64
CA MET A 142 18.41 5.65 10.31
C MET A 142 19.57 5.81 9.32
N ILE A 143 19.39 6.63 8.28
CA ILE A 143 20.45 6.89 7.29
C ILE A 143 21.60 7.68 7.92
N ALA A 144 21.30 8.69 8.73
CA ALA A 144 22.31 9.59 9.30
C ALA A 144 23.06 8.99 10.49
N PHE A 145 22.35 8.22 11.33
CA PHE A 145 22.84 7.80 12.65
C PHE A 145 22.79 6.29 12.86
N GLY A 146 22.28 5.52 11.91
CA GLY A 146 22.12 4.06 12.02
C GLY A 146 20.92 3.60 12.84
N GLY A 147 20.10 4.51 13.37
CA GLY A 147 18.92 4.24 14.18
C GLY A 147 18.15 5.50 14.46
N THR A 148 17.09 5.43 15.27
CA THR A 148 16.24 6.57 15.60
C THR A 148 15.81 6.52 17.07
N ASP A 149 15.58 7.69 17.66
CA ASP A 149 14.90 7.87 18.94
C ASP A 149 13.44 8.30 18.78
N MET A 150 12.96 8.36 17.53
CA MET A 150 11.59 8.76 17.23
C MET A 150 10.60 7.74 17.83
N PRO A 151 9.70 8.16 18.72
CA PRO A 151 8.75 7.24 19.33
C PRO A 151 7.71 6.77 18.32
N VAL A 152 7.25 5.54 18.49
CA VAL A 152 6.01 5.05 17.89
C VAL A 152 4.95 5.07 18.99
N GLY A 153 3.87 5.82 18.78
CA GLY A 153 2.81 5.99 19.77
C GLY A 153 1.70 4.95 19.64
N GLU A 154 0.48 5.36 19.98
CA GLU A 154 -0.69 4.49 19.84
C GLU A 154 -0.95 4.15 18.37
N HIS A 155 -1.48 2.94 18.16
CA HIS A 155 -1.79 2.42 16.84
C HIS A 155 -3.28 2.56 16.53
N TYR A 156 -3.58 3.01 15.32
CA TYR A 156 -4.93 3.21 14.81
C TYR A 156 -5.11 2.59 13.43
N TYR A 157 -6.36 2.32 13.05
CA TYR A 157 -6.72 2.20 11.65
C TYR A 157 -6.75 3.58 11.01
N CYS A 158 -6.19 3.73 9.81
CA CYS A 158 -6.24 4.97 9.05
C CYS A 158 -6.71 4.66 7.63
N PRO A 159 -8.00 4.87 7.32
CA PRO A 159 -8.52 4.67 5.97
C PRO A 159 -8.21 5.86 5.07
N PHE A 160 -7.98 5.54 3.80
CA PHE A 160 -8.02 6.45 2.67
C PHE A 160 -9.31 6.22 1.89
N ALA A 161 -9.97 7.28 1.47
CA ALA A 161 -11.14 7.24 0.62
C ALA A 161 -11.02 8.28 -0.50
N GLY A 162 -10.62 7.83 -1.68
CA GLY A 162 -10.53 8.66 -2.87
C GLY A 162 -11.85 8.68 -3.63
N ARG A 163 -12.40 9.87 -3.88
CA ARG A 163 -13.64 10.08 -4.64
C ARG A 163 -13.32 10.63 -6.01
N ARG A 164 -14.12 10.27 -7.01
CA ARG A 164 -13.98 10.77 -8.36
C ARG A 164 -14.91 11.93 -8.62
N ASP A 165 -14.41 12.94 -9.33
CA ASP A 165 -15.24 14.03 -9.85
C ASP A 165 -16.23 13.48 -10.88
N GLY A 166 -17.40 14.12 -10.98
CA GLY A 166 -18.43 13.75 -11.95
C GLY A 166 -19.29 12.54 -11.59
N LYS A 167 -18.96 11.79 -10.52
CA LYS A 167 -19.84 10.72 -10.01
C LYS A 167 -20.91 11.26 -9.07
N ASN A 168 -22.10 10.67 -9.14
CA ASN A 168 -23.18 10.98 -8.22
C ASN A 168 -23.01 10.18 -6.94
N PHE A 169 -22.89 10.87 -5.81
CA PHE A 169 -22.77 10.26 -4.49
C PHE A 169 -24.01 10.57 -3.65
N VAL A 170 -24.37 9.64 -2.76
CA VAL A 170 -25.47 9.81 -1.80
C VAL A 170 -25.22 11.01 -0.87
N TYR A 171 -23.94 11.22 -0.48
CA TYR A 171 -23.54 12.35 0.34
C TYR A 171 -22.62 13.27 -0.44
N SER A 172 -22.83 14.59 -0.33
CA SER A 172 -21.88 15.58 -0.85
C SER A 172 -20.55 15.52 -0.09
N HIS A 173 -19.54 16.17 -0.63
CA HIS A 173 -18.25 16.29 0.06
C HIS A 173 -18.42 17.00 1.42
N GLU A 174 -19.16 18.11 1.45
CA GLU A 174 -19.42 18.88 2.66
C GLU A 174 -20.16 18.08 3.73
N GLN A 175 -21.12 17.23 3.33
CA GLN A 175 -21.86 16.36 4.25
C GLN A 175 -20.93 15.31 4.88
N ILE A 176 -19.97 14.76 4.10
CA ILE A 176 -18.95 13.84 4.63
C ILE A 176 -18.02 14.58 5.58
N MET A 177 -17.54 15.76 5.19
CA MET A 177 -16.70 16.60 6.02
C MET A 177 -17.35 16.87 7.38
N GLN A 178 -18.60 17.32 7.37
CA GLN A 178 -19.34 17.58 8.60
C GLN A 178 -19.53 16.33 9.45
N LYS A 179 -19.85 15.19 8.83
CA LYS A 179 -20.13 13.93 9.52
C LYS A 179 -18.91 13.35 10.23
N TYR A 180 -17.73 13.43 9.57
CA TYR A 180 -16.50 12.78 10.03
C TYR A 180 -15.42 13.75 10.54
N GLN A 181 -15.71 15.04 10.66
CA GLN A 181 -14.77 16.10 11.02
C GLN A 181 -13.82 15.74 12.18
N LYS A 182 -14.34 15.09 13.21
CA LYS A 182 -13.56 14.74 14.42
C LYS A 182 -12.50 13.66 14.16
N ASN A 183 -12.68 12.85 13.12
CA ASN A 183 -11.83 11.72 12.79
C ASN A 183 -10.92 11.98 11.59
N MET A 184 -11.19 13.04 10.82
CA MET A 184 -10.40 13.41 9.67
C MET A 184 -9.02 13.92 10.08
N LYS A 185 -8.00 13.45 9.37
CA LYS A 185 -6.61 13.85 9.56
C LYS A 185 -6.10 14.68 8.38
N MET A 186 -6.59 14.39 7.20
CA MET A 186 -6.19 15.06 5.98
C MET A 186 -7.36 15.07 4.99
N VAL A 187 -7.52 16.15 4.25
CA VAL A 187 -8.47 16.30 3.14
C VAL A 187 -7.78 17.14 2.09
N ASP A 188 -7.73 16.64 0.87
CA ASP A 188 -7.04 17.37 -0.20
C ASP A 188 -7.59 16.96 -1.59
N ARG A 189 -7.18 17.73 -2.59
CA ARG A 189 -7.31 17.36 -4.01
C ARG A 189 -6.11 16.51 -4.40
N ILE A 190 -6.41 15.38 -5.02
CA ILE A 190 -5.37 14.48 -5.52
C ILE A 190 -4.72 15.11 -6.76
N PRO A 191 -3.39 15.18 -6.84
CA PRO A 191 -2.71 15.63 -8.06
C PRO A 191 -3.12 14.80 -9.29
N ASP A 192 -3.26 15.45 -10.44
CA ASP A 192 -3.74 14.81 -11.68
C ASP A 192 -2.93 13.55 -12.05
N ALA A 193 -1.62 13.59 -11.81
CA ALA A 193 -0.73 12.44 -12.06
C ALA A 193 -1.09 11.18 -11.26
N LEU A 194 -1.80 11.32 -10.13
CA LEU A 194 -2.21 10.22 -9.25
C LEU A 194 -3.72 9.94 -9.33
N SER A 195 -4.49 10.82 -9.96
CA SER A 195 -5.96 10.75 -9.93
C SER A 195 -6.51 9.46 -10.56
N GLY A 196 -5.83 8.89 -11.55
CA GLY A 196 -6.22 7.64 -12.18
C GLY A 196 -6.37 6.48 -11.19
N ALA A 197 -5.44 6.35 -10.24
CA ALA A 197 -5.44 5.28 -9.25
C ALA A 197 -6.12 5.69 -7.92
N MET A 198 -6.10 6.98 -7.58
CA MET A 198 -6.48 7.45 -6.23
C MET A 198 -7.79 8.22 -6.18
N GLY A 199 -8.40 8.58 -7.32
CA GLY A 199 -9.53 9.49 -7.40
C GLY A 199 -9.07 10.96 -7.48
N ASN A 200 -10.00 11.90 -7.37
CA ASN A 200 -9.72 13.33 -7.51
C ASN A 200 -9.72 14.07 -6.16
N GLN A 201 -10.42 13.53 -5.17
CA GLN A 201 -10.54 14.10 -3.81
C GLN A 201 -10.35 13.00 -2.77
N MET A 202 -9.76 13.34 -1.65
CA MET A 202 -9.70 12.47 -0.48
C MET A 202 -10.19 13.20 0.76
#